data_9926c3844ef7d8e3503528a25a94f9a8
#
_entry.id   9926c3844ef7d8e3503528a25a94f9a8
#
_cell.length_a   1.000
_cell.length_b   1.000
_cell.length_c   1.000
_cell.angle_alpha   90.00
_cell.angle_beta   90.00
_cell.angle_gamma   90.00
#
_symmetry.space_group_name_H-M   'P 1'
#
loop_
_entity.id
_entity.type
_entity.pdbx_description
1 polymer ?
#
loop_
_entity_poly.entity_id
_entity_poly.type
_entity_poly.pdbx_seq_one_letter_code
_entity_poly.pdbx_strand_id
1 'polypeptide(L)'
;MTADGPAIAIRDLAKWYGHVHAVRGVTFDVQRGEIFGFLGLNGAGKTTTIRILLDLLRPSRGQAQLFGFDCQRQSRLARATVGYMPGELGFYSDMTGLEVLDLMARLSGGRHDATLRLQLADRLELARADLRRPLRAYSTGMKRKLGLIQALQTDPPLLILDEPTEGLDPLVQRALHELLFELRGRGRTVFMSSHVLSEVERLCDRIGVIREGEVVLLSTVEEARRRSGRTVQIQFTRPVDALPLPAGMSLVSRTPDRWSVKVEHDIGELMPLLGTLPVRDLEILEPSLEDVLRSFYRTVRP
;
A
#
# COMPACT_ATOMS: atom_id res chain seq x y z
N MET A 1 -12.46 -8.21 22.78
CA MET A 1 -11.75 -7.14 22.04
C MET A 1 -11.50 -6.01 23.02
N THR A 2 -10.25 -5.71 23.36
CA THR A 2 -9.92 -4.49 24.13
C THR A 2 -10.21 -3.29 23.24
N ALA A 3 -11.03 -2.35 23.68
CA ALA A 3 -11.52 -1.22 22.88
C ALA A 3 -10.43 -0.26 22.39
N ASP A 4 -9.25 -0.25 23.02
CA ASP A 4 -8.22 0.77 22.85
C ASP A 4 -6.91 0.32 22.14
N GLY A 5 -6.81 -0.89 21.60
CA GLY A 5 -5.58 -1.38 20.99
C GLY A 5 -5.57 -1.21 19.44
N PRO A 6 -4.38 -1.26 18.80
CA PRO A 6 -4.25 -1.22 17.36
C PRO A 6 -4.96 -2.42 16.68
N ALA A 7 -5.28 -2.28 15.40
CA ALA A 7 -5.82 -3.38 14.59
C ALA A 7 -4.76 -4.45 14.32
N ILE A 8 -3.51 -4.02 14.05
CA ILE A 8 -2.35 -4.90 13.89
C ILE A 8 -1.25 -4.40 14.81
N ALA A 9 -0.63 -5.31 15.59
CA ALA A 9 0.56 -5.04 16.36
C ALA A 9 1.65 -6.06 16.02
N ILE A 10 2.81 -5.59 15.59
CA ILE A 10 3.96 -6.42 15.25
C ILE A 10 5.12 -6.00 16.14
N ARG A 11 5.79 -6.98 16.79
CA ARG A 11 6.89 -6.74 17.73
C ARG A 11 8.06 -7.67 17.42
N ASP A 12 9.19 -7.08 17.05
CA ASP A 12 10.46 -7.75 16.76
C ASP A 12 10.32 -8.99 15.87
N LEU A 13 9.45 -8.89 14.85
CA LEU A 13 9.09 -9.99 13.98
C LEU A 13 10.26 -10.33 13.05
N ALA A 14 10.72 -11.58 13.10
CA ALA A 14 11.77 -12.07 12.23
C ALA A 14 11.39 -13.40 11.59
N LYS A 15 11.84 -13.60 10.34
CA LYS A 15 11.72 -14.85 9.59
C LYS A 15 12.95 -15.10 8.76
N TRP A 16 13.53 -16.25 8.93
CA TRP A 16 14.61 -16.74 8.08
C TRP A 16 14.29 -18.12 7.52
N TYR A 17 14.82 -18.38 6.32
CA TYR A 17 14.77 -19.64 5.60
C TYR A 17 16.22 -20.05 5.34
N GLY A 18 16.75 -20.97 6.18
CA GLY A 18 18.18 -21.25 6.16
C GLY A 18 19.00 -19.99 6.39
N HIS A 19 19.78 -19.58 5.40
CA HIS A 19 20.62 -18.38 5.45
C HIS A 19 19.90 -17.08 4.97
N VAL A 20 18.70 -17.20 4.41
CA VAL A 20 17.95 -16.04 3.90
C VAL A 20 17.10 -15.44 5.00
N HIS A 21 17.41 -14.22 5.40
CA HIS A 21 16.64 -13.42 6.38
C HIS A 21 15.58 -12.61 5.63
N ALA A 22 14.39 -13.18 5.51
CA ALA A 22 13.28 -12.54 4.79
C ALA A 22 12.59 -11.40 5.57
N VAL A 23 12.62 -11.47 6.91
CA VAL A 23 12.11 -10.42 7.81
C VAL A 23 13.08 -10.33 8.99
N ARG A 24 13.49 -9.09 9.36
CA ARG A 24 14.61 -8.82 10.28
C ARG A 24 14.21 -7.88 11.41
N GLY A 25 13.39 -8.34 12.37
CA GLY A 25 13.06 -7.56 13.57
C GLY A 25 12.02 -6.44 13.30
N VAL A 26 11.09 -6.66 12.41
CA VAL A 26 10.04 -5.70 12.06
C VAL A 26 9.16 -5.39 13.27
N THR A 27 8.96 -4.09 13.54
CA THR A 27 8.11 -3.59 14.63
C THR A 27 7.31 -2.39 14.16
N PHE A 28 5.98 -2.48 14.17
CA PHE A 28 5.06 -1.37 13.92
C PHE A 28 3.63 -1.71 14.35
N ASP A 29 2.78 -0.69 14.41
CA ASP A 29 1.35 -0.81 14.66
C ASP A 29 0.55 -0.22 13.50
N VAL A 30 -0.60 -0.84 13.21
CA VAL A 30 -1.65 -0.29 12.34
C VAL A 30 -2.84 0.07 13.20
N GLN A 31 -3.27 1.33 13.12
CA GLN A 31 -4.37 1.83 13.92
C GLN A 31 -5.71 1.37 13.37
N ARG A 32 -6.75 1.39 14.20
CA ARG A 32 -8.10 1.06 13.75
C ARG A 32 -8.65 2.17 12.86
N GLY A 33 -9.34 1.79 11.78
CA GLY A 33 -9.99 2.74 10.89
C GLY A 33 -9.05 3.49 9.95
N GLU A 34 -7.78 3.07 9.83
CA GLU A 34 -6.85 3.64 8.84
C GLU A 34 -6.66 2.73 7.63
N ILE A 35 -6.25 3.32 6.52
CA ILE A 35 -5.68 2.61 5.38
C ILE A 35 -4.16 2.68 5.51
N PHE A 36 -3.53 1.55 5.75
CA PHE A 36 -2.08 1.44 5.92
C PHE A 36 -1.45 0.76 4.71
N GLY A 37 -0.49 1.45 4.07
CA GLY A 37 0.29 0.94 2.95
C GLY A 37 1.60 0.30 3.39
N PHE A 38 1.83 -0.96 3.08
CA PHE A 38 3.08 -1.66 3.34
C PHE A 38 3.89 -1.79 2.05
N LEU A 39 4.85 -0.90 1.88
CA LEU A 39 5.59 -0.68 0.65
C LEU A 39 6.93 -1.40 0.64
N GLY A 40 7.34 -1.85 -0.54
CA GLY A 40 8.67 -2.41 -0.75
C GLY A 40 8.79 -3.10 -2.10
N LEU A 41 10.00 -3.28 -2.58
CA LEU A 41 10.27 -4.04 -3.80
C LEU A 41 9.91 -5.52 -3.62
N ASN A 42 9.81 -6.25 -4.74
CA ASN A 42 9.62 -7.69 -4.70
C ASN A 42 10.78 -8.36 -3.95
N GLY A 43 10.43 -9.31 -3.07
CA GLY A 43 11.41 -9.95 -2.18
C GLY A 43 11.77 -9.16 -0.91
N ALA A 44 11.25 -7.95 -0.70
CA ALA A 44 11.56 -7.15 0.50
C ALA A 44 11.01 -7.72 1.82
N GLY A 45 10.07 -8.70 1.78
CA GLY A 45 9.49 -9.32 2.97
C GLY A 45 8.00 -9.04 3.17
N LYS A 46 7.32 -8.32 2.28
CA LYS A 46 5.88 -7.96 2.39
C LYS A 46 4.99 -9.18 2.57
N THR A 47 4.94 -10.07 1.59
CA THR A 47 4.12 -11.28 1.60
C THR A 47 4.49 -12.22 2.75
N THR A 48 5.79 -12.30 3.13
CA THR A 48 6.23 -13.07 4.29
C THR A 48 5.60 -12.52 5.57
N THR A 49 5.61 -11.21 5.76
CA THR A 49 4.97 -10.56 6.91
C THR A 49 3.47 -10.81 6.93
N ILE A 50 2.77 -10.65 5.80
CA ILE A 50 1.33 -10.94 5.67
C ILE A 50 1.03 -12.40 6.02
N ARG A 51 1.80 -13.35 5.50
CA ARG A 51 1.60 -14.77 5.80
C ARG A 51 1.78 -15.10 7.28
N ILE A 52 2.66 -14.39 8.00
CA ILE A 52 2.82 -14.54 9.44
C ILE A 52 1.61 -13.97 10.19
N LEU A 53 1.09 -12.81 9.81
CA LEU A 53 -0.13 -12.23 10.39
C LEU A 53 -1.32 -13.18 10.31
N LEU A 54 -1.41 -13.97 9.24
CA LEU A 54 -2.49 -14.92 8.99
C LEU A 54 -2.22 -16.34 9.52
N ASP A 55 -1.09 -16.55 10.22
CA ASP A 55 -0.64 -17.88 10.67
C ASP A 55 -0.51 -18.91 9.53
N LEU A 56 -0.28 -18.45 8.31
CA LEU A 56 0.10 -19.28 7.17
C LEU A 56 1.59 -19.62 7.19
N LEU A 57 2.34 -18.89 8.01
CA LEU A 57 3.77 -19.03 8.19
C LEU A 57 4.14 -18.71 9.65
N ARG A 58 4.94 -19.58 10.28
CA ARG A 58 5.45 -19.33 11.63
C ARG A 58 6.64 -18.38 11.60
N PRO A 59 6.69 -17.32 12.43
CA PRO A 59 7.88 -16.51 12.58
C PRO A 59 9.02 -17.33 13.20
N SER A 60 10.24 -16.90 12.97
CA SER A 60 11.43 -17.44 13.64
C SER A 60 11.67 -16.77 14.99
N ARG A 61 11.26 -15.50 15.14
CA ARG A 61 11.29 -14.70 16.37
C ARG A 61 10.20 -13.63 16.34
N GLY A 62 9.88 -13.08 17.52
CA GLY A 62 8.90 -12.01 17.67
C GLY A 62 7.47 -12.52 17.68
N GLN A 63 6.54 -11.58 17.68
CA GLN A 63 5.10 -11.87 17.76
C GLN A 63 4.29 -10.87 16.96
N ALA A 64 3.09 -11.29 16.55
CA ALA A 64 2.12 -10.46 15.88
C ALA A 64 0.73 -10.67 16.48
N GLN A 65 -0.08 -9.62 16.52
CA GLN A 65 -1.44 -9.65 17.03
C GLN A 65 -2.39 -8.94 16.07
N LEU A 66 -3.61 -9.44 15.95
CA LEU A 66 -4.72 -8.80 15.26
C LEU A 66 -5.83 -8.53 16.28
N PHE A 67 -6.18 -7.24 16.49
CA PHE A 67 -7.12 -6.78 17.50
C PHE A 67 -6.84 -7.35 18.92
N GLY A 68 -5.55 -7.53 19.26
CA GLY A 68 -5.11 -8.09 20.52
C GLY A 68 -5.07 -9.63 20.57
N PHE A 69 -5.55 -10.34 19.54
CA PHE A 69 -5.41 -11.79 19.44
C PHE A 69 -4.03 -12.15 18.89
N ASP A 70 -3.29 -12.98 19.60
CA ASP A 70 -2.01 -13.52 19.11
C ASP A 70 -2.23 -14.36 17.84
N CYS A 71 -1.52 -13.99 16.76
CA CYS A 71 -1.70 -14.61 15.45
C CYS A 71 -1.43 -16.13 15.43
N GLN A 72 -0.62 -16.64 16.36
CA GLN A 72 -0.27 -18.06 16.45
C GLN A 72 -1.09 -18.79 17.51
N ARG A 73 -1.12 -18.25 18.74
CA ARG A 73 -1.77 -18.92 19.87
C ARG A 73 -3.29 -18.85 19.78
N GLN A 74 -3.81 -17.79 19.17
CA GLN A 74 -5.23 -17.52 19.00
C GLN A 74 -5.62 -17.37 17.53
N SER A 75 -4.92 -18.10 16.65
CA SER A 75 -4.96 -18.02 15.19
C SER A 75 -6.38 -17.98 14.61
N ARG A 76 -7.29 -18.83 15.12
CA ARG A 76 -8.68 -18.86 14.66
C ARG A 76 -9.42 -17.56 14.98
N LEU A 77 -9.22 -17.00 16.19
CA LEU A 77 -9.84 -15.73 16.61
C LEU A 77 -9.28 -14.57 15.82
N ALA A 78 -7.95 -14.53 15.65
CA ALA A 78 -7.27 -13.53 14.84
C ALA A 78 -7.80 -13.54 13.39
N ARG A 79 -7.81 -14.69 12.72
CA ARG A 79 -8.30 -14.81 11.34
C ARG A 79 -9.78 -14.52 11.16
N ALA A 80 -10.61 -14.78 12.17
CA ALA A 80 -12.05 -14.47 12.12
C ALA A 80 -12.31 -12.94 11.99
N THR A 81 -11.32 -12.09 12.25
CA THR A 81 -11.42 -10.63 12.09
C THR A 81 -10.97 -10.14 10.71
N VAL A 82 -10.51 -11.03 9.83
CA VAL A 82 -9.80 -10.65 8.59
C VAL A 82 -10.53 -11.09 7.33
N GLY A 83 -10.68 -10.17 6.39
CA GLY A 83 -10.88 -10.48 4.98
C GLY A 83 -9.51 -10.43 4.28
N TYR A 84 -9.13 -11.50 3.62
CA TYR A 84 -7.81 -11.62 3.00
C TYR A 84 -7.89 -11.84 1.49
N MET A 85 -7.14 -11.05 0.75
CA MET A 85 -6.86 -11.27 -0.66
C MET A 85 -5.36 -11.52 -0.84
N PRO A 86 -4.95 -12.75 -1.24
CA PRO A 86 -3.56 -13.05 -1.53
C PRO A 86 -3.10 -12.45 -2.87
N GLY A 87 -1.81 -12.17 -3.00
CA GLY A 87 -1.18 -11.72 -4.25
C GLY A 87 -1.33 -12.75 -5.38
N GLU A 88 -1.23 -14.04 -5.07
CA GLU A 88 -1.47 -15.14 -6.00
C GLU A 88 -2.76 -15.87 -5.61
N LEU A 89 -3.69 -15.97 -6.55
CA LEU A 89 -5.00 -16.59 -6.35
C LEU A 89 -5.00 -18.03 -6.84
N GLY A 90 -4.98 -18.97 -5.90
CA GLY A 90 -5.06 -20.41 -6.14
C GLY A 90 -6.47 -20.96 -5.97
N PHE A 91 -7.42 -20.59 -6.83
CA PHE A 91 -8.77 -21.12 -6.79
C PHE A 91 -8.86 -22.52 -7.43
N TYR A 92 -9.80 -23.33 -6.96
CA TYR A 92 -10.15 -24.60 -7.59
C TYR A 92 -10.78 -24.37 -8.95
N SER A 93 -10.14 -24.81 -10.02
CA SER A 93 -10.48 -24.47 -11.41
C SER A 93 -11.87 -24.90 -11.84
N ASP A 94 -12.39 -26.00 -11.27
CA ASP A 94 -13.67 -26.58 -11.64
C ASP A 94 -14.87 -26.01 -10.85
N MET A 95 -14.61 -25.31 -9.76
CA MET A 95 -15.65 -24.59 -9.03
C MET A 95 -16.10 -23.34 -9.78
N THR A 96 -17.37 -22.99 -9.64
CA THR A 96 -17.91 -21.71 -10.08
C THR A 96 -17.52 -20.58 -9.11
N GLY A 97 -17.59 -19.33 -9.56
CA GLY A 97 -17.36 -18.17 -8.69
C GLY A 97 -18.26 -18.16 -7.45
N LEU A 98 -19.55 -18.50 -7.61
CA LEU A 98 -20.49 -18.59 -6.48
C LEU A 98 -20.09 -19.68 -5.48
N GLU A 99 -19.74 -20.87 -5.96
CA GLU A 99 -19.33 -21.97 -5.07
C GLU A 99 -18.09 -21.61 -4.25
N VAL A 100 -17.11 -20.93 -4.86
CA VAL A 100 -15.92 -20.43 -4.14
C VAL A 100 -16.32 -19.40 -3.10
N LEU A 101 -17.15 -18.41 -3.46
CA LEU A 101 -17.60 -17.39 -2.52
C LEU A 101 -18.38 -18.00 -1.35
N ASP A 102 -19.24 -18.99 -1.61
CA ASP A 102 -19.99 -19.70 -0.56
C ASP A 102 -19.06 -20.52 0.34
N LEU A 103 -18.11 -21.24 -0.22
CA LEU A 103 -17.12 -22.00 0.53
C LEU A 103 -16.31 -21.08 1.47
N MET A 104 -15.78 -19.98 0.95
CA MET A 104 -14.95 -19.05 1.73
C MET A 104 -15.77 -18.34 2.82
N ALA A 105 -17.01 -17.98 2.56
CA ALA A 105 -17.90 -17.41 3.58
C ALA A 105 -18.18 -18.40 4.73
N ARG A 106 -18.45 -19.66 4.43
CA ARG A 106 -18.65 -20.71 5.43
C ARG A 106 -17.40 -20.97 6.27
N LEU A 107 -16.22 -21.00 5.63
CA LEU A 107 -14.94 -21.19 6.33
C LEU A 107 -14.59 -20.02 7.25
N SER A 108 -15.00 -18.81 6.89
CA SER A 108 -14.80 -17.63 7.73
C SER A 108 -15.74 -17.56 8.94
N GLY A 109 -16.73 -18.46 9.03
CA GLY A 109 -17.73 -18.48 10.12
C GLY A 109 -18.66 -17.27 10.09
N GLY A 110 -18.59 -16.43 9.06
CA GLY A 110 -19.40 -15.24 8.88
C GLY A 110 -20.73 -15.54 8.19
N ARG A 111 -21.75 -14.74 8.51
CA ARG A 111 -22.95 -14.65 7.67
C ARG A 111 -22.57 -13.89 6.41
N HIS A 112 -22.72 -14.51 5.25
CA HIS A 112 -22.58 -13.80 3.99
C HIS A 112 -23.90 -13.09 3.66
N ASP A 113 -23.81 -11.84 3.26
CA ASP A 113 -24.93 -11.11 2.69
C ASP A 113 -24.87 -11.27 1.16
N ALA A 114 -25.85 -12.01 0.62
CA ALA A 114 -25.96 -12.21 -0.83
C ALA A 114 -26.13 -10.88 -1.57
N THR A 115 -26.78 -9.88 -0.95
CA THR A 115 -26.97 -8.54 -1.51
C THR A 115 -25.63 -7.82 -1.61
N LEU A 116 -24.84 -7.81 -0.53
CA LEU A 116 -23.49 -7.21 -0.53
C LEU A 116 -22.61 -7.86 -1.58
N ARG A 117 -22.64 -9.18 -1.73
CA ARG A 117 -21.86 -9.92 -2.73
C ARG A 117 -22.19 -9.46 -4.15
N LEU A 118 -23.49 -9.31 -4.48
CA LEU A 118 -23.92 -8.85 -5.80
C LEU A 118 -23.56 -7.39 -6.04
N GLN A 119 -23.68 -6.53 -5.02
CA GLN A 119 -23.24 -5.13 -5.10
C GLN A 119 -21.73 -5.02 -5.36
N LEU A 120 -20.93 -5.85 -4.67
CA LEU A 120 -19.47 -5.90 -4.91
C LEU A 120 -19.14 -6.38 -6.32
N ALA A 121 -19.87 -7.40 -6.84
CA ALA A 121 -19.68 -7.90 -8.19
C ALA A 121 -19.98 -6.80 -9.24
N ASP A 122 -21.10 -6.09 -9.08
CA ASP A 122 -21.48 -4.99 -9.96
C ASP A 122 -20.44 -3.85 -9.91
N ARG A 123 -20.02 -3.45 -8.71
CA ARG A 123 -19.02 -2.37 -8.51
C ARG A 123 -17.64 -2.69 -9.07
N LEU A 124 -17.22 -3.95 -8.97
CA LEU A 124 -15.94 -4.43 -9.50
C LEU A 124 -16.06 -4.92 -10.95
N GLU A 125 -17.19 -4.67 -11.62
CA GLU A 125 -17.44 -5.04 -13.01
C GLU A 125 -17.20 -6.53 -13.30
N LEU A 126 -17.60 -7.40 -12.35
CA LEU A 126 -17.69 -8.85 -12.57
C LEU A 126 -19.14 -9.21 -12.85
N ALA A 127 -19.46 -9.53 -14.10
CA ALA A 127 -20.84 -9.80 -14.51
C ALA A 127 -21.45 -10.94 -13.66
N ARG A 128 -22.69 -10.74 -13.21
CA ARG A 128 -23.41 -11.74 -12.38
C ARG A 128 -23.52 -13.10 -13.05
N ALA A 129 -23.62 -13.13 -14.39
CA ALA A 129 -23.62 -14.35 -15.17
C ALA A 129 -22.28 -15.11 -15.06
N ASP A 130 -21.17 -14.38 -14.99
CA ASP A 130 -19.83 -14.98 -14.85
C ASP A 130 -19.65 -15.70 -13.52
N LEU A 131 -20.30 -15.24 -12.45
CA LEU A 131 -20.25 -15.92 -11.14
C LEU A 131 -20.73 -17.39 -11.19
N ARG A 132 -21.51 -17.76 -12.20
CA ARG A 132 -22.00 -19.13 -12.44
C ARG A 132 -21.09 -19.95 -13.35
N ARG A 133 -20.04 -19.36 -13.90
CA ARG A 133 -19.08 -20.06 -14.77
C ARG A 133 -17.97 -20.70 -13.96
N PRO A 134 -17.37 -21.81 -14.41
CA PRO A 134 -16.22 -22.43 -13.76
C PRO A 134 -14.98 -21.53 -13.86
N LEU A 135 -14.16 -21.50 -12.80
CA LEU A 135 -13.01 -20.59 -12.70
C LEU A 135 -11.88 -20.86 -13.72
N ARG A 136 -11.86 -22.03 -14.35
CA ARG A 136 -10.97 -22.30 -15.51
C ARG A 136 -11.27 -21.37 -16.70
N ALA A 137 -12.51 -20.85 -16.79
CA ALA A 137 -12.93 -19.93 -17.85
C ALA A 137 -12.71 -18.44 -17.50
N TYR A 138 -12.16 -18.15 -16.29
CA TYR A 138 -11.89 -16.78 -15.86
C TYR A 138 -10.55 -16.28 -16.37
N SER A 139 -10.50 -15.02 -16.82
CA SER A 139 -9.26 -14.29 -17.02
C SER A 139 -8.57 -14.01 -15.68
N THR A 140 -7.31 -13.60 -15.71
CA THR A 140 -6.57 -13.17 -14.51
C THR A 140 -7.28 -12.02 -13.80
N GLY A 141 -7.77 -11.01 -14.56
CA GLY A 141 -8.54 -9.91 -14.01
C GLY A 141 -9.85 -10.35 -13.36
N MET A 142 -10.60 -11.28 -13.96
CA MET A 142 -11.82 -11.83 -13.34
C MET A 142 -11.52 -12.58 -12.04
N LYS A 143 -10.43 -13.34 -11.98
CA LYS A 143 -9.99 -14.01 -10.74
C LYS A 143 -9.65 -13.00 -9.66
N ARG A 144 -8.97 -11.90 -10.01
CA ARG A 144 -8.65 -10.79 -9.09
C ARG A 144 -9.92 -10.14 -8.54
N LYS A 145 -10.89 -9.79 -9.41
CA LYS A 145 -12.20 -9.26 -8.99
C LYS A 145 -12.92 -10.21 -8.03
N LEU A 146 -12.92 -11.52 -8.31
CA LEU A 146 -13.49 -12.54 -7.42
C LEU A 146 -12.76 -12.60 -6.08
N GLY A 147 -11.42 -12.50 -6.06
CA GLY A 147 -10.61 -12.47 -4.84
C GLY A 147 -10.93 -11.27 -3.94
N LEU A 148 -11.16 -10.09 -4.54
CA LEU A 148 -11.63 -8.90 -3.83
C LEU A 148 -13.02 -9.12 -3.24
N ILE A 149 -13.98 -9.64 -4.02
CA ILE A 149 -15.33 -9.95 -3.54
C ILE A 149 -15.25 -10.93 -2.37
N GLN A 150 -14.42 -11.97 -2.47
CA GLN A 150 -14.22 -12.96 -1.43
C GLN A 150 -13.70 -12.33 -0.13
N ALA A 151 -12.73 -11.40 -0.21
CA ALA A 151 -12.19 -10.72 0.95
C ALA A 151 -13.20 -9.76 1.62
N LEU A 152 -14.10 -9.16 0.83
CA LEU A 152 -15.03 -8.11 1.24
C LEU A 152 -16.42 -8.64 1.66
N GLN A 153 -16.85 -9.82 1.17
CA GLN A 153 -18.24 -10.31 1.28
C GLN A 153 -18.76 -10.53 2.71
N THR A 154 -17.87 -10.60 3.70
CA THR A 154 -18.22 -10.78 5.11
C THR A 154 -18.14 -9.48 5.91
N ASP A 155 -17.89 -8.34 5.27
CA ASP A 155 -17.69 -7.03 5.89
C ASP A 155 -16.74 -7.06 7.11
N PRO A 156 -15.51 -7.59 6.96
CA PRO A 156 -14.61 -7.81 8.08
C PRO A 156 -14.10 -6.49 8.67
N PRO A 157 -13.77 -6.43 9.98
CA PRO A 157 -13.19 -5.25 10.60
C PRO A 157 -11.78 -4.91 10.09
N LEU A 158 -11.05 -5.89 9.54
CA LEU A 158 -9.73 -5.73 8.94
C LEU A 158 -9.69 -6.37 7.56
N LEU A 159 -9.23 -5.62 6.57
CA LEU A 159 -8.85 -6.14 5.26
C LEU A 159 -7.34 -6.22 5.15
N ILE A 160 -6.83 -7.38 4.75
CA ILE A 160 -5.43 -7.58 4.37
C ILE A 160 -5.41 -7.89 2.87
N LEU A 161 -4.79 -7.01 2.09
CA LEU A 161 -4.77 -7.09 0.64
C LEU A 161 -3.31 -7.13 0.15
N ASP A 162 -2.92 -8.22 -0.49
CA ASP A 162 -1.56 -8.37 -1.03
C ASP A 162 -1.56 -8.03 -2.53
N GLU A 163 -1.00 -6.86 -2.90
CA GLU A 163 -0.95 -6.29 -4.26
C GLU A 163 -2.34 -6.25 -4.94
N PRO A 164 -3.36 -5.58 -4.35
CA PRO A 164 -4.76 -5.74 -4.77
C PRO A 164 -5.08 -5.19 -6.17
N THR A 165 -4.32 -4.24 -6.66
CA THR A 165 -4.54 -3.54 -7.94
C THR A 165 -3.84 -4.18 -9.13
N GLU A 166 -2.89 -5.09 -8.85
CA GLU A 166 -2.13 -5.77 -9.90
C GLU A 166 -3.06 -6.55 -10.85
N GLY A 167 -2.95 -6.30 -12.16
CA GLY A 167 -3.75 -6.98 -13.18
C GLY A 167 -5.23 -6.55 -13.25
N LEU A 168 -5.62 -5.48 -12.56
CA LEU A 168 -6.91 -4.80 -12.72
C LEU A 168 -6.79 -3.68 -13.75
N ASP A 169 -7.85 -3.49 -14.53
CA ASP A 169 -7.97 -2.33 -15.41
C ASP A 169 -8.19 -1.03 -14.59
N PRO A 170 -7.90 0.17 -15.17
CA PRO A 170 -7.97 1.44 -14.43
C PRO A 170 -9.35 1.79 -13.86
N LEU A 171 -10.44 1.35 -14.50
CA LEU A 171 -11.80 1.62 -14.01
C LEU A 171 -12.08 0.81 -12.74
N VAL A 172 -11.70 -0.46 -12.74
CA VAL A 172 -11.86 -1.34 -11.57
C VAL A 172 -10.91 -0.93 -10.43
N GLN A 173 -9.69 -0.48 -10.74
CA GLN A 173 -8.80 0.11 -9.74
C GLN A 173 -9.47 1.29 -9.05
N ARG A 174 -10.08 2.20 -9.82
CA ARG A 174 -10.80 3.35 -9.25
C ARG A 174 -11.99 2.92 -8.38
N ALA A 175 -12.79 1.95 -8.84
CA ALA A 175 -13.89 1.41 -8.06
C ALA A 175 -13.43 0.77 -6.75
N LEU A 176 -12.28 0.05 -6.77
CA LEU A 176 -11.66 -0.48 -5.57
C LEU A 176 -11.25 0.63 -4.61
N HIS A 177 -10.62 1.70 -5.10
CA HIS A 177 -10.22 2.85 -4.28
C HIS A 177 -11.42 3.48 -3.56
N GLU A 178 -12.52 3.69 -4.28
CA GLU A 178 -13.77 4.22 -3.71
C GLU A 178 -14.33 3.29 -2.62
N LEU A 179 -14.30 1.97 -2.86
CA LEU A 179 -14.70 0.94 -1.87
C LEU A 179 -13.84 1.02 -0.60
N LEU A 180 -12.52 1.15 -0.74
CA LEU A 180 -11.61 1.22 0.40
C LEU A 180 -11.84 2.49 1.24
N PHE A 181 -12.09 3.65 0.60
CA PHE A 181 -12.45 4.89 1.30
C PHE A 181 -13.79 4.77 2.04
N GLU A 182 -14.81 4.16 1.43
CA GLU A 182 -16.09 3.91 2.10
C GLU A 182 -15.93 3.01 3.32
N LEU A 183 -15.14 1.94 3.21
CA LEU A 183 -14.86 1.02 4.32
C LEU A 183 -14.15 1.73 5.46
N ARG A 184 -13.13 2.54 5.14
CA ARG A 184 -12.46 3.40 6.12
C ARG A 184 -13.47 4.35 6.81
N GLY A 185 -14.34 5.00 6.03
CA GLY A 185 -15.39 5.88 6.56
C GLY A 185 -16.37 5.18 7.50
N ARG A 186 -16.52 3.86 7.38
CA ARG A 186 -17.28 3.00 8.32
C ARG A 186 -16.43 2.47 9.48
N GLY A 187 -15.19 2.93 9.64
CA GLY A 187 -14.27 2.49 10.70
C GLY A 187 -13.59 1.14 10.46
N ARG A 188 -13.65 0.61 9.22
CA ARG A 188 -12.89 -0.60 8.86
C ARG A 188 -11.42 -0.25 8.67
N THR A 189 -10.54 -1.17 9.00
CA THR A 189 -9.10 -1.02 8.83
C THR A 189 -8.66 -1.74 7.56
N VAL A 190 -7.76 -1.13 6.80
CA VAL A 190 -7.17 -1.73 5.60
C VAL A 190 -5.66 -1.78 5.74
N PHE A 191 -5.09 -2.96 5.56
CA PHE A 191 -3.65 -3.17 5.41
C PHE A 191 -3.40 -3.69 4.00
N MET A 192 -2.71 -2.89 3.18
CA MET A 192 -2.42 -3.30 1.81
C MET A 192 -0.94 -3.27 1.52
N SER A 193 -0.43 -4.32 0.87
CA SER A 193 0.89 -4.26 0.27
C SER A 193 0.81 -3.64 -1.12
N SER A 194 1.82 -2.87 -1.49
CA SER A 194 1.98 -2.37 -2.85
C SER A 194 3.45 -2.08 -3.17
N HIS A 195 3.79 -2.10 -4.43
CA HIS A 195 5.02 -1.56 -4.97
C HIS A 195 4.76 -0.31 -5.84
N VAL A 196 3.50 0.10 -5.99
CA VAL A 196 3.05 1.25 -6.78
C VAL A 196 2.83 2.46 -5.87
N LEU A 197 3.75 3.40 -5.93
CA LEU A 197 3.79 4.56 -5.02
C LEU A 197 2.61 5.50 -5.18
N SER A 198 2.20 5.77 -6.41
CA SER A 198 1.08 6.68 -6.71
C SER A 198 -0.26 6.18 -6.16
N GLU A 199 -0.46 4.87 -6.06
CA GLU A 199 -1.64 4.29 -5.42
C GLU A 199 -1.63 4.55 -3.91
N VAL A 200 -0.49 4.31 -3.29
CA VAL A 200 -0.32 4.48 -1.85
C VAL A 200 -0.44 5.93 -1.44
N GLU A 201 0.11 6.85 -2.23
CA GLU A 201 -0.06 8.29 -2.02
C GLU A 201 -1.51 8.75 -2.03
N ARG A 202 -2.31 8.10 -2.87
CA ARG A 202 -3.74 8.43 -3.04
C ARG A 202 -4.61 7.80 -1.96
N LEU A 203 -4.28 6.59 -1.50
CA LEU A 203 -5.17 5.76 -0.68
C LEU A 203 -4.83 5.77 0.80
N CYS A 204 -3.54 5.79 1.13
CA CYS A 204 -3.11 5.46 2.48
C CYS A 204 -3.01 6.68 3.39
N ASP A 205 -3.36 6.50 4.65
CA ASP A 205 -3.15 7.49 5.71
C ASP A 205 -1.70 7.44 6.20
N ARG A 206 -1.21 6.20 6.41
CA ARG A 206 0.14 5.91 6.88
C ARG A 206 0.80 4.83 6.05
N ILE A 207 2.11 4.85 6.04
CA ILE A 207 2.94 3.91 5.30
C ILE A 207 4.02 3.30 6.17
N GLY A 208 4.33 2.04 5.89
CA GLY A 208 5.55 1.37 6.34
C GLY A 208 6.34 0.91 5.12
N VAL A 209 7.59 1.36 5.00
CA VAL A 209 8.46 0.94 3.89
C VAL A 209 9.39 -0.16 4.40
N ILE A 210 9.30 -1.33 3.77
CA ILE A 210 10.18 -2.46 4.05
C ILE A 210 11.23 -2.61 2.95
N ARG A 211 12.48 -2.77 3.37
CA ARG A 211 13.62 -3.03 2.51
C ARG A 211 14.49 -4.11 3.13
N GLU A 212 14.85 -5.14 2.36
CA GLU A 212 15.72 -6.24 2.81
C GLU A 212 15.30 -6.88 4.16
N GLY A 213 13.97 -6.91 4.40
CA GLY A 213 13.38 -7.45 5.63
C GLY A 213 13.28 -6.49 6.81
N GLU A 214 13.70 -5.23 6.67
CA GLU A 214 13.67 -4.21 7.71
C GLU A 214 12.72 -3.06 7.37
N VAL A 215 11.99 -2.51 8.35
CA VAL A 215 11.19 -1.30 8.16
C VAL A 215 12.11 -0.09 8.23
N VAL A 216 12.29 0.57 7.08
CA VAL A 216 13.20 1.73 6.93
C VAL A 216 12.48 3.06 7.07
N LEU A 217 11.16 3.09 6.94
CA LEU A 217 10.32 4.27 7.14
C LEU A 217 8.98 3.85 7.72
N LEU A 218 8.50 4.59 8.72
CA LEU A 218 7.14 4.53 9.25
C LEU A 218 6.66 5.95 9.46
N SER A 219 5.62 6.38 8.72
CA SER A 219 5.21 7.78 8.68
C SER A 219 3.77 7.91 8.17
N THR A 220 3.13 9.05 8.38
CA THR A 220 1.98 9.43 7.55
C THR A 220 2.45 9.75 6.13
N VAL A 221 1.55 9.60 5.15
CA VAL A 221 1.85 9.98 3.75
C VAL A 221 2.22 11.46 3.67
N GLU A 222 1.53 12.32 4.43
CA GLU A 222 1.78 13.75 4.46
C GLU A 222 3.16 14.11 5.04
N GLU A 223 3.56 13.49 6.17
CA GLU A 223 4.89 13.69 6.75
C GLU A 223 6.00 13.18 5.82
N ALA A 224 5.77 12.03 5.16
CA ALA A 224 6.72 11.51 4.20
C ALA A 224 6.92 12.49 3.03
N ARG A 225 5.84 13.05 2.47
CA ARG A 225 5.92 14.09 1.42
C ARG A 225 6.70 15.31 1.90
N ARG A 226 6.40 15.85 3.08
CA ARG A 226 7.09 17.02 3.63
C ARG A 226 8.60 16.83 3.74
N ARG A 227 9.06 15.62 4.07
CA ARG A 227 10.51 15.30 4.16
C ARG A 227 11.24 15.33 2.82
N SER A 228 10.54 15.21 1.71
CA SER A 228 11.16 15.22 0.38
C SER A 228 11.58 16.61 -0.09
N GLY A 229 11.07 17.68 0.54
CA GLY A 229 11.22 19.03 0.00
C GLY A 229 10.42 19.23 -1.28
N ARG A 230 10.26 20.47 -1.74
CA ARG A 230 9.56 20.80 -2.99
C ARG A 230 10.55 20.91 -4.15
N THR A 231 10.11 20.55 -5.35
CA THR A 231 10.91 20.75 -6.56
C THR A 231 10.33 21.93 -7.32
N VAL A 232 11.17 22.94 -7.56
CA VAL A 232 10.82 24.13 -8.32
C VAL A 232 11.43 24.02 -9.71
N GLN A 233 10.60 23.97 -10.74
CA GLN A 233 11.02 24.07 -12.14
C GLN A 233 10.97 25.52 -12.57
N ILE A 234 12.10 26.04 -13.06
CA ILE A 234 12.28 27.41 -13.47
C ILE A 234 12.60 27.41 -14.95
N GLN A 235 11.79 28.07 -15.77
CA GLN A 235 12.06 28.29 -17.18
C GLN A 235 12.54 29.71 -17.41
N PHE A 236 13.59 29.89 -18.19
CA PHE A 236 14.17 31.18 -18.46
C PHE A 236 13.86 31.69 -19.88
N THR A 237 13.83 33.01 -20.06
CA THR A 237 13.66 33.68 -21.38
C THR A 237 14.94 33.70 -22.21
N ARG A 238 16.08 33.49 -21.56
CA ARG A 238 17.44 33.40 -22.18
C ARG A 238 18.30 32.47 -21.33
N PRO A 239 19.36 31.89 -21.90
CA PRO A 239 20.28 31.03 -21.16
C PRO A 239 20.80 31.70 -19.88
N VAL A 240 20.87 30.93 -18.81
CA VAL A 240 21.37 31.36 -17.49
C VAL A 240 22.51 30.48 -17.07
N ASP A 241 23.64 31.08 -16.70
CA ASP A 241 24.79 30.38 -16.15
C ASP A 241 24.55 29.95 -14.71
N ALA A 242 25.36 28.99 -14.23
CA ALA A 242 25.20 28.49 -12.85
C ALA A 242 25.43 29.61 -11.84
N LEU A 243 24.49 29.77 -10.96
CA LEU A 243 24.55 30.65 -9.79
C LEU A 243 24.56 29.83 -8.52
N PRO A 244 25.21 30.29 -7.45
CA PRO A 244 25.11 29.64 -6.15
C PRO A 244 23.66 29.69 -5.68
N LEU A 245 23.15 28.52 -5.29
CA LEU A 245 21.82 28.39 -4.68
C LEU A 245 21.90 28.72 -3.19
N PRO A 246 20.83 29.26 -2.58
CA PRO A 246 20.72 29.42 -1.14
C PRO A 246 20.92 28.09 -0.37
N ALA A 247 21.24 28.19 0.92
CA ALA A 247 21.36 27.02 1.80
C ALA A 247 20.05 26.23 1.83
N GLY A 248 20.13 24.90 1.89
CA GLY A 248 18.94 24.02 1.85
C GLY A 248 18.33 23.86 0.46
N MET A 249 19.03 24.32 -0.60
CA MET A 249 18.62 24.15 -2.00
C MET A 249 19.68 23.37 -2.78
N SER A 250 19.23 22.52 -3.67
CA SER A 250 20.11 21.72 -4.53
C SER A 250 19.58 21.65 -5.95
N LEU A 251 20.51 21.67 -6.90
CA LEU A 251 20.19 21.55 -8.32
C LEU A 251 19.95 20.07 -8.66
N VAL A 252 18.73 19.75 -9.10
CA VAL A 252 18.36 18.39 -9.52
C VAL A 252 18.73 18.15 -10.99
N SER A 253 18.41 19.10 -11.85
CA SER A 253 18.76 19.07 -13.27
C SER A 253 18.89 20.49 -13.82
N ARG A 254 19.67 20.63 -14.90
CA ARG A 254 19.92 21.91 -15.54
C ARG A 254 20.05 21.75 -17.04
N THR A 255 19.35 22.62 -17.76
CA THR A 255 19.60 22.97 -19.15
C THR A 255 19.83 24.47 -19.25
N PRO A 256 20.32 25.00 -20.38
CA PRO A 256 20.56 26.46 -20.51
C PRO A 256 19.31 27.31 -20.25
N ASP A 257 18.12 26.80 -20.56
CA ASP A 257 16.83 27.48 -20.48
C ASP A 257 15.92 27.00 -19.37
N ARG A 258 16.32 25.95 -18.63
CA ARG A 258 15.49 25.37 -17.55
C ARG A 258 16.33 24.81 -16.42
N TRP A 259 15.95 25.13 -15.18
CA TRP A 259 16.50 24.53 -13.98
C TRP A 259 15.41 23.80 -13.21
N SER A 260 15.78 22.70 -12.57
CA SER A 260 15.00 22.00 -11.57
C SER A 260 15.75 22.08 -10.24
N VAL A 261 15.20 22.80 -9.28
CA VAL A 261 15.81 23.06 -7.97
C VAL A 261 14.99 22.39 -6.89
N LYS A 262 15.64 21.59 -6.07
CA LYS A 262 15.03 21.02 -4.87
C LYS A 262 15.20 22.01 -3.72
N VAL A 263 14.08 22.30 -3.02
CA VAL A 263 13.99 23.22 -1.89
C VAL A 263 13.55 22.43 -0.68
N GLU A 264 14.41 22.31 0.33
CA GLU A 264 14.14 21.46 1.52
C GLU A 264 13.26 22.17 2.56
N HIS A 265 13.29 23.50 2.62
CA HIS A 265 12.61 24.28 3.67
C HIS A 265 11.62 25.28 3.07
N ASP A 266 12.00 26.55 2.97
CA ASP A 266 11.12 27.64 2.53
C ASP A 266 11.41 28.06 1.10
N ILE A 267 10.39 28.03 0.25
CA ILE A 267 10.48 28.52 -1.13
C ILE A 267 10.73 30.06 -1.14
N GLY A 268 10.28 30.76 -0.09
CA GLY A 268 10.51 32.19 0.05
C GLY A 268 11.98 32.59 -0.07
N GLU A 269 12.90 31.73 0.36
CA GLU A 269 14.36 31.97 0.25
C GLU A 269 14.85 31.93 -1.21
N LEU A 270 14.10 31.33 -2.15
CA LEU A 270 14.40 31.32 -3.57
C LEU A 270 13.97 32.61 -4.27
N MET A 271 12.98 33.34 -3.73
CA MET A 271 12.39 34.51 -4.38
C MET A 271 13.38 35.64 -4.68
N PRO A 272 14.30 36.01 -3.77
CA PRO A 272 15.31 37.04 -4.09
C PRO A 272 16.19 36.67 -5.28
N LEU A 273 16.58 35.39 -5.38
CA LEU A 273 17.37 34.88 -6.50
C LEU A 273 16.56 34.94 -7.81
N LEU A 274 15.31 34.50 -7.79
CA LEU A 274 14.42 34.53 -8.96
C LEU A 274 14.19 35.96 -9.48
N GLY A 275 14.11 36.95 -8.57
CA GLY A 275 13.97 38.37 -8.94
C GLY A 275 15.14 38.94 -9.73
N THR A 276 16.33 38.31 -9.69
CA THR A 276 17.54 38.72 -10.47
C THR A 276 17.67 37.99 -11.78
N LEU A 277 16.87 36.95 -12.03
CA LEU A 277 16.97 36.06 -13.18
C LEU A 277 15.89 36.36 -14.23
N PRO A 278 16.17 36.11 -15.52
CA PRO A 278 15.19 36.27 -16.59
C PRO A 278 14.18 35.14 -16.63
N VAL A 279 13.40 35.00 -15.54
CA VAL A 279 12.40 33.95 -15.40
C VAL A 279 11.24 34.17 -16.37
N ARG A 280 10.90 33.16 -17.15
CA ARG A 280 9.73 33.09 -18.03
C ARG A 280 8.53 32.45 -17.36
N ASP A 281 8.79 31.34 -16.66
CA ASP A 281 7.75 30.54 -16.02
C ASP A 281 8.33 29.82 -14.80
N LEU A 282 7.46 29.53 -13.83
CA LEU A 282 7.83 28.88 -12.58
C LEU A 282 6.73 27.88 -12.20
N GLU A 283 7.10 26.62 -12.04
CA GLU A 283 6.23 25.56 -11.60
C GLU A 283 6.75 24.97 -10.30
N ILE A 284 5.92 24.96 -9.27
CA ILE A 284 6.24 24.32 -7.98
C ILE A 284 5.59 22.95 -7.95
N LEU A 285 6.41 21.92 -8.04
CA LEU A 285 5.95 20.55 -7.97
C LEU A 285 5.82 20.11 -6.51
N GLU A 286 4.66 19.55 -6.18
CA GLU A 286 4.45 18.89 -4.90
C GLU A 286 5.43 17.70 -4.77
N PRO A 287 6.02 17.49 -3.58
CA PRO A 287 6.92 16.35 -3.38
C PRO A 287 6.16 15.04 -3.52
N SER A 288 6.72 14.10 -4.26
CA SER A 288 6.18 12.76 -4.42
C SER A 288 6.81 11.78 -3.42
N LEU A 289 6.08 10.73 -3.05
CA LEU A 289 6.67 9.62 -2.28
C LEU A 289 7.81 8.94 -3.04
N GLU A 290 7.82 9.01 -4.37
CA GLU A 290 8.91 8.47 -5.18
C GLU A 290 10.23 9.17 -4.86
N ASP A 291 10.21 10.50 -4.67
CA ASP A 291 11.41 11.26 -4.31
C ASP A 291 11.92 10.90 -2.92
N VAL A 292 10.99 10.69 -1.95
CA VAL A 292 11.33 10.18 -0.61
C VAL A 292 12.01 8.83 -0.71
N LEU A 293 11.40 7.89 -1.44
CA LEU A 293 11.87 6.51 -1.49
C LEU A 293 13.14 6.35 -2.31
N ARG A 294 13.36 7.18 -3.34
CA ARG A 294 14.64 7.22 -4.07
C ARG A 294 15.83 7.44 -3.14
N SER A 295 15.67 8.22 -2.06
CA SER A 295 16.74 8.41 -1.08
C SER A 295 17.06 7.11 -0.33
N PHE A 296 16.05 6.32 0.02
CA PHE A 296 16.22 5.02 0.67
C PHE A 296 16.74 3.92 -0.29
N TYR A 297 16.48 4.03 -1.60
CA TYR A 297 16.95 3.05 -2.59
C TYR A 297 18.33 3.38 -3.16
N ARG A 298 18.77 4.67 -3.14
CA ARG A 298 20.08 5.10 -3.67
C ARG A 298 21.26 4.83 -2.73
N THR A 299 21.04 4.54 -1.46
CA THR A 299 22.11 4.45 -0.44
C THR A 299 22.95 3.17 -0.53
N VAL A 300 22.82 2.33 -1.56
CA VAL A 300 23.73 1.20 -1.79
C VAL A 300 23.99 1.02 -3.28
N ARG A 301 25.05 1.67 -3.77
CA ARG A 301 26.01 1.01 -4.69
C ARG A 301 27.39 1.26 -4.08
N PRO A 302 28.11 0.19 -3.72
CA PRO A 302 29.53 0.31 -3.44
C PRO A 302 30.32 0.72 -4.68
#